data_19553d65f1e0ff51575f2cb129491776
#
_entry.id   19553d65f1e0ff51575f2cb129491776
#
_cell.length_a   1.000
_cell.length_b   1.000
_cell.length_c   1.000
_cell.angle_alpha   90.00
_cell.angle_beta   90.00
_cell.angle_gamma   90.00
#
_symmetry.space_group_name_H-M   'P 1'
#
loop_
_entity.id
_entity.type
_entity.pdbx_description
1 polymer ?
#
loop_
_entity_poly.entity_id
_entity_poly.type
_entity_poly.pdbx_seq_one_letter_code
_entity_poly.pdbx_strand_id
1 'polypeptide(L)'
;MNMKTPPNSTPPRFRVNHLDDITGAIVDAALKIHMELGPGLLESVYEAVLARALEKRGFQVERQKIVRFEYDGMVFEEGLRLDLLVEGRVIVELKSVEK
;
A
#
# COMPACT_ATOMS: atom_id res chain seq x y z
N MET A 1 -9.98 -22.05 8.75
CA MET A 1 -9.35 -22.14 8.75
C MET A 1 -9.02 -22.36 8.75
N ASN A 2 -8.91 -22.42 8.75
CA ASN A 2 -8.08 -22.61 8.76
C ASN A 2 -7.83 -22.75 8.61
N MET A 3 -7.96 -23.22 8.42
CA MET A 3 -7.31 -23.50 8.33
C MET A 3 -6.81 -23.80 8.52
N LYS A 4 -6.75 -23.94 8.50
CA LYS A 4 -5.87 -24.23 8.74
C LYS A 4 -5.31 -24.13 9.08
N THR A 5 -5.29 -24.34 9.55
CA THR A 5 -4.30 -24.33 9.89
C THR A 5 -3.89 -24.50 10.26
N PRO A 6 -3.79 -24.73 10.38
CA PRO A 6 -2.98 -24.89 10.67
C PRO A 6 -2.67 -24.81 11.11
N PRO A 7 -2.52 -24.97 11.23
CA PRO A 7 -1.99 -24.75 11.59
C PRO A 7 -1.74 -24.36 11.76
N ASN A 8 -1.71 -24.52 11.78
CA ASN A 8 -1.27 -23.85 11.94
C ASN A 8 -1.72 -23.22 12.02
N SER A 9 -2.01 -23.25 12.09
CA SER A 9 -2.15 -22.50 12.04
C SER A 9 -2.74 -21.72 12.19
N THR A 10 -2.81 -21.59 12.39
CA THR A 10 -2.99 -20.71 12.45
C THR A 10 -3.34 -20.14 12.21
N PRO A 11 -3.60 -19.96 12.30
CA PRO A 11 -3.79 -19.11 11.92
C PRO A 11 -3.84 -18.51 11.68
N PRO A 12 -3.90 -18.30 11.56
CA PRO A 12 -3.63 -17.54 11.22
C PRO A 12 -3.70 -16.84 11.18
N ARG A 13 -3.66 -16.67 11.03
CA ARG A 13 -3.51 -15.91 11.22
C ARG A 13 -3.46 -15.39 10.57
N PHE A 14 -3.71 -15.07 10.63
CA PHE A 14 -3.51 -14.51 9.78
C PHE A 14 -2.31 -14.08 9.30
N ARG A 15 -1.76 -14.18 8.62
CA ARG A 15 -0.53 -13.92 8.14
C ARG A 15 -0.56 -12.99 7.05
N VAL A 16 -0.50 -11.71 7.35
CA VAL A 16 -0.62 -10.65 6.37
C VAL A 16 0.69 -10.21 5.79
N ASN A 17 1.72 -10.99 5.95
CA ASN A 17 3.00 -10.63 5.35
C ASN A 17 3.17 -11.21 3.95
N HIS A 18 2.14 -11.86 3.42
CA HIS A 18 2.16 -12.31 2.05
C HIS A 18 1.90 -11.15 1.12
N LEU A 19 2.68 -11.04 0.05
CA LEU A 19 2.51 -9.94 -0.90
C LEU A 19 1.12 -9.91 -1.50
N ASP A 20 0.57 -11.08 -1.82
CA ASP A 20 -0.77 -11.15 -2.39
C ASP A 20 -1.82 -10.64 -1.42
N ASP A 21 -1.66 -10.95 -0.14
CA ASP A 21 -2.60 -10.48 0.89
C ASP A 21 -2.52 -8.96 1.02
N ILE A 22 -1.31 -8.42 1.00
CA ILE A 22 -1.12 -6.98 1.10
C ILE A 22 -1.72 -6.29 -0.11
N THR A 23 -1.40 -6.79 -1.30
CA THR A 23 -1.88 -6.19 -2.54
C THR A 23 -3.40 -6.27 -2.61
N GLY A 24 -3.97 -7.42 -2.22
CA GLY A 24 -5.42 -7.57 -2.21
C GLY A 24 -6.10 -6.59 -1.29
N ALA A 25 -5.51 -6.36 -0.12
CA ALA A 25 -6.06 -5.40 0.83
C ALA A 25 -6.00 -3.98 0.29
N ILE A 26 -4.91 -3.64 -0.40
CA ILE A 26 -4.76 -2.33 -1.00
C ILE A 26 -5.84 -2.11 -2.06
N VAL A 27 -6.02 -3.08 -2.95
CA VAL A 27 -7.01 -2.99 -4.01
C VAL A 27 -8.41 -2.87 -3.43
N ASP A 28 -8.71 -3.69 -2.41
CA ASP A 28 -10.02 -3.65 -1.78
C ASP A 28 -10.29 -2.30 -1.12
N ALA A 29 -9.31 -1.77 -0.41
CA ALA A 29 -9.46 -0.46 0.22
C ALA A 29 -9.66 0.63 -0.83
N ALA A 30 -8.87 0.58 -1.90
CA ALA A 30 -8.96 1.58 -2.97
C ALA A 30 -10.34 1.54 -3.64
N LEU A 31 -10.85 0.33 -3.90
CA LEU A 31 -12.17 0.21 -4.50
C LEU A 31 -13.26 0.78 -3.62
N LYS A 32 -13.20 0.50 -2.31
CA LYS A 32 -14.20 1.01 -1.39
C LYS A 32 -14.17 2.53 -1.34
N ILE A 33 -12.98 3.11 -1.32
CA ILE A 33 -12.85 4.56 -1.30
C ILE A 33 -13.45 5.14 -2.57
N HIS A 34 -13.12 4.55 -3.71
CA HIS A 34 -13.63 5.03 -4.99
C HIS A 34 -15.16 4.97 -5.04
N MET A 35 -15.72 3.88 -4.55
CA MET A 35 -17.17 3.71 -4.56
C MET A 35 -17.87 4.67 -3.62
N GLU A 36 -17.24 5.00 -2.49
CA GLU A 36 -17.85 5.88 -1.52
C GLU A 36 -17.70 7.35 -1.85
N LEU A 37 -16.53 7.73 -2.35
CA LEU A 37 -16.23 9.14 -2.57
C LEU A 37 -16.33 9.55 -4.04
N GLY A 38 -16.28 8.58 -4.94
CA GLY A 38 -16.41 8.86 -6.36
C GLY A 38 -15.17 9.48 -6.97
N PRO A 39 -15.30 9.91 -8.23
CA PRO A 39 -14.17 10.53 -8.93
C PRO A 39 -14.02 11.98 -8.51
N GLY A 40 -12.90 12.57 -8.92
CA GLY A 40 -12.69 14.00 -8.72
C GLY A 40 -11.88 14.39 -7.52
N LEU A 41 -11.44 13.42 -6.71
CA LEU A 41 -10.56 13.75 -5.60
C LEU A 41 -9.17 14.11 -6.10
N LEU A 42 -8.54 15.06 -5.42
CA LEU A 42 -7.13 15.34 -5.66
C LEU A 42 -6.32 14.12 -5.23
N GLU A 43 -5.20 13.89 -5.93
CA GLU A 43 -4.37 12.74 -5.60
C GLU A 43 -3.89 12.77 -4.16
N SER A 44 -3.55 13.95 -3.65
CA SER A 44 -3.06 14.06 -2.27
C SER A 44 -4.13 13.68 -1.26
N VAL A 45 -5.39 14.00 -1.55
CA VAL A 45 -6.50 13.62 -0.68
C VAL A 45 -6.71 12.12 -0.74
N TYR A 46 -6.71 11.55 -1.95
CA TYR A 46 -6.88 10.12 -2.12
C TYR A 46 -5.77 9.37 -1.39
N GLU A 47 -4.54 9.86 -1.50
CA GLU A 47 -3.41 9.24 -0.83
C GLU A 47 -3.60 9.21 0.68
N ALA A 48 -4.03 10.34 1.25
CA ALA A 48 -4.25 10.43 2.69
C ALA A 48 -5.34 9.47 3.15
N VAL A 49 -6.43 9.41 2.39
CA VAL A 49 -7.56 8.55 2.75
C VAL A 49 -7.17 7.07 2.64
N LEU A 50 -6.46 6.72 1.56
CA LEU A 50 -6.03 5.33 1.37
C LEU A 50 -5.05 4.91 2.45
N ALA A 51 -4.09 5.77 2.78
CA ALA A 51 -3.13 5.47 3.82
C ALA A 51 -3.84 5.21 5.15
N ARG A 52 -4.81 6.08 5.47
CA ARG A 52 -5.58 5.91 6.69
C ARG A 52 -6.37 4.61 6.71
N ALA A 53 -7.00 4.28 5.58
CA ALA A 53 -7.77 3.05 5.48
C ALA A 53 -6.89 1.82 5.70
N LEU A 54 -5.68 1.86 5.15
CA LEU A 54 -4.77 0.73 5.30
C LEU A 54 -4.24 0.64 6.72
N GLU A 55 -3.97 1.78 7.35
CA GLU A 55 -3.53 1.77 8.74
C GLU A 55 -4.60 1.21 9.66
N LYS A 56 -5.86 1.52 9.38
CA LYS A 56 -6.96 0.98 10.17
C LYS A 56 -7.09 -0.53 10.02
N ARG A 57 -6.58 -1.07 8.93
CA ARG A 57 -6.56 -2.52 8.72
C ARG A 57 -5.33 -3.17 9.36
N GLY A 58 -4.47 -2.38 9.97
CA GLY A 58 -3.31 -2.90 10.68
C GLY A 58 -2.01 -2.87 9.91
N PHE A 59 -2.01 -2.27 8.71
CA PHE A 59 -0.78 -2.19 7.92
C PHE A 59 0.06 -0.99 8.30
N GLN A 60 1.37 -1.12 8.16
CA GLN A 60 2.27 0.02 8.30
C GLN A 60 2.36 0.69 6.95
N VAL A 61 2.15 2.01 6.95
CA VAL A 61 2.13 2.77 5.70
C VAL A 61 3.04 3.98 5.84
N GLU A 62 3.94 4.14 4.87
CA GLU A 62 4.77 5.34 4.77
C GLU A 62 4.32 6.11 3.55
N ARG A 63 4.14 7.41 3.72
CA ARG A 63 3.71 8.29 2.64
C ARG A 63 4.87 9.14 2.18
N GLN A 64 4.97 9.37 0.87
CA GLN A 64 5.99 10.25 0.30
C GLN A 64 7.37 9.83 0.75
N LYS A 65 7.65 8.53 0.60
CA LYS A 65 8.90 7.95 1.07
C LYS A 65 10.03 8.29 0.11
N ILE A 66 11.07 8.92 0.64
CA ILE A 66 12.27 9.24 -0.15
C ILE A 66 13.23 8.06 -0.05
N VAL A 67 13.72 7.62 -1.18
CA VAL A 67 14.58 6.46 -1.25
C VAL A 67 15.88 6.78 -1.98
N ARG A 68 16.97 6.31 -1.43
CA ARG A 68 18.29 6.41 -2.06
C ARG A 68 18.31 5.55 -3.32
N PHE A 69 18.96 6.05 -4.33
CA PHE A 69 19.04 5.37 -5.62
C PHE A 69 20.46 5.38 -6.13
N GLU A 70 20.93 4.23 -6.61
CA GLU A 70 22.27 4.12 -7.16
C GLU A 70 22.21 3.50 -8.55
N TYR A 71 22.87 4.13 -9.49
CA TYR A 71 22.91 3.63 -10.86
C TYR A 71 24.25 3.97 -11.47
N ASP A 72 24.90 2.98 -12.03
CA ASP A 72 26.16 3.16 -12.76
C ASP A 72 27.19 3.94 -11.91
N GLY A 73 27.30 3.59 -10.64
CA GLY A 73 28.25 4.21 -9.73
C GLY A 73 27.84 5.57 -9.21
N MET A 74 26.71 6.09 -9.69
CA MET A 74 26.21 7.39 -9.22
C MET A 74 25.22 7.17 -8.09
N VAL A 75 25.38 7.92 -7.02
CA VAL A 75 24.53 7.78 -5.84
C VAL A 75 23.70 9.03 -5.67
N PHE A 76 22.39 8.82 -5.54
CA PHE A 76 21.44 9.92 -5.31
C PHE A 76 20.75 9.64 -3.99
N GLU A 77 21.04 10.46 -2.97
CA GLU A 77 20.47 10.23 -1.65
C GLU A 77 18.96 10.38 -1.66
N GLU A 78 18.45 11.27 -2.52
CA GLU A 78 17.01 11.47 -2.66
C GLU A 78 16.63 11.22 -4.11
N GLY A 79 16.84 9.98 -4.56
CA GLY A 79 16.68 9.68 -5.96
C GLY A 79 15.26 9.30 -6.38
N LEU A 80 14.48 8.79 -5.44
CA LEU A 80 13.12 8.33 -5.72
C LEU A 80 12.19 8.79 -4.61
N ARG A 81 10.95 9.08 -4.99
CA ARG A 81 9.91 9.36 -4.01
C ARG A 81 8.74 8.46 -4.31
N LEU A 82 8.33 7.68 -3.32
CA LEU A 82 7.22 6.76 -3.44
C LEU A 82 5.99 7.38 -2.81
N ASP A 83 4.84 7.27 -3.49
CA ASP A 83 3.61 7.82 -2.92
C ASP A 83 3.24 7.10 -1.63
N LEU A 84 3.15 5.78 -1.67
CA LEU A 84 2.91 4.98 -0.48
C LEU A 84 3.81 3.76 -0.51
N LEU A 85 4.31 3.39 0.66
CA LEU A 85 5.02 2.13 0.83
C LEU A 85 4.32 1.38 1.95
N VAL A 86 3.78 0.20 1.64
CA VAL A 86 2.97 -0.57 2.57
C VAL A 86 3.76 -1.77 3.06
N GLU A 87 3.89 -1.88 4.38
CA GLU A 87 4.63 -2.96 5.04
C GLU A 87 6.07 -3.05 4.58
N GLY A 88 6.63 -1.93 4.10
CA GLY A 88 7.99 -1.92 3.58
C GLY A 88 8.19 -2.79 2.35
N ARG A 89 7.12 -3.25 1.71
CA ARG A 89 7.21 -4.24 0.65
C ARG A 89 6.48 -3.90 -0.63
N VAL A 90 5.36 -3.18 -0.53
CA VAL A 90 4.53 -2.89 -1.69
C VAL A 90 4.49 -1.39 -1.94
N ILE A 91 4.87 -1.00 -3.14
CA ILE A 91 4.83 0.39 -3.55
C ILE A 91 3.50 0.67 -4.23
N VAL A 92 2.84 1.76 -3.82
CA VAL A 92 1.60 2.19 -4.43
C VAL A 92 1.84 3.56 -5.06
N GLU A 93 1.62 3.63 -6.37
CA GLU A 93 1.72 4.88 -7.11
C GLU A 93 0.33 5.32 -7.49
N LEU A 94 0.00 6.55 -7.17
CA LEU A 94 -1.33 7.09 -7.43
C LEU A 94 -1.26 8.02 -8.62
N LYS A 95 -2.14 7.79 -9.57
CA LYS A 95 -2.16 8.62 -10.77
C LYS A 95 -3.57 9.03 -11.09
N SER A 96 -3.72 10.29 -11.49
CA SER A 96 -4.97 10.76 -12.04
C SER A 96 -5.09 10.26 -13.46
N VAL A 97 -6.29 9.85 -13.83
CA VAL A 97 -6.55 9.45 -15.21
C VAL A 97 -7.48 10.48 -15.81
N GLU A 98 -7.02 11.12 -16.87
CA GLU A 98 -7.82 12.10 -17.58
C GLU A 98 -8.51 11.45 -18.75
N LYS A 99 -9.73 11.84 -18.97
CA LYS A 99 -10.53 11.30 -20.04
C LYS A 99 -10.66 12.28 -21.16
#